data_2780a878147c355ef82e0d8d69366d39
#
_entry.id   2780a878147c355ef82e0d8d69366d39
#
_cell.length_a   1.000
_cell.length_b   1.000
_cell.length_c   1.000
_cell.angle_alpha   90.00
_cell.angle_beta   90.00
_cell.angle_gamma   90.00
#
_symmetry.space_group_name_H-M   'P 1'
#
loop_
_entity.id
_entity.type
_entity.pdbx_description
1 polymer ?
#
loop_
_entity_poly.entity_id
_entity_poly.type
_entity_poly.pdbx_seq_one_letter_code
_entity_poly.pdbx_strand_id
1 'polypeptide(L)'
;ITVGTNYDATGEALASGAIDLGWLPGGTYALYSDECDVILTATRNGLSNDSTDPKTWNGEANATKKDGPQVTYYRSLIYATPSEYGKELAAKVNAGEELTWDDLNKATWAVQKTSSSAGYIYPTLWLMENYDGKKISDLENVVPLDSGYGTAFDQAAHGLVDIIVCYADGRNDYEAAWTLPEDQKDETGKQGFGRTDSIWNELNVIGVTEGIYNDTVAITK
;
A
#
# COMPACT_ATOMS: atom_id res chain seq x y z
N ILE A 1 -25.04 -6.84 -8.85
CA ILE A 1 -23.65 -6.59 -8.46
C ILE A 1 -23.35 -7.39 -7.21
N THR A 2 -22.31 -8.19 -7.27
CA THR A 2 -21.83 -8.99 -6.12
C THR A 2 -20.43 -8.54 -5.77
N VAL A 3 -20.11 -8.44 -4.49
CA VAL A 3 -18.74 -8.17 -4.03
C VAL A 3 -18.06 -9.53 -3.85
N GLY A 4 -16.95 -9.74 -4.57
CA GLY A 4 -16.12 -10.93 -4.43
C GLY A 4 -15.44 -11.00 -3.05
N THR A 5 -15.08 -12.19 -2.62
CA THR A 5 -14.37 -12.38 -1.35
C THR A 5 -12.93 -11.88 -1.40
N ASN A 6 -12.31 -11.94 -2.57
CA ASN A 6 -10.98 -11.39 -2.87
C ASN A 6 -10.82 -11.26 -4.40
N TYR A 7 -9.74 -10.63 -4.85
CA TYR A 7 -9.48 -10.40 -6.27
C TYR A 7 -9.18 -11.68 -7.05
N ASP A 8 -8.51 -12.65 -6.45
CA ASP A 8 -8.20 -13.92 -7.11
C ASP A 8 -9.48 -14.69 -7.43
N ALA A 9 -10.43 -14.77 -6.46
CA ALA A 9 -11.74 -15.36 -6.69
C ALA A 9 -12.56 -14.64 -7.78
N THR A 10 -12.40 -13.32 -7.92
CA THR A 10 -13.04 -12.57 -9.00
C THR A 10 -12.38 -12.91 -10.37
N GLY A 11 -11.06 -13.03 -10.41
CA GLY A 11 -10.33 -13.47 -11.61
C GLY A 11 -10.73 -14.87 -12.06
N GLU A 12 -10.80 -15.81 -11.14
CA GLU A 12 -11.26 -17.18 -11.42
C GLU A 12 -12.71 -17.22 -11.92
N ALA A 13 -13.58 -16.39 -11.33
CA ALA A 13 -14.98 -16.32 -11.76
C ALA A 13 -15.15 -15.76 -13.17
N LEU A 14 -14.32 -14.78 -13.57
CA LEU A 14 -14.24 -14.27 -14.94
C LEU A 14 -13.70 -15.36 -15.88
N ALA A 15 -12.57 -15.98 -15.54
CA ALA A 15 -11.92 -16.99 -16.38
C ALA A 15 -12.83 -18.22 -16.62
N SER A 16 -13.63 -18.59 -15.63
CA SER A 16 -14.58 -19.68 -15.75
C SER A 16 -15.93 -19.31 -16.40
N GLY A 17 -16.15 -18.01 -16.73
CA GLY A 17 -17.43 -17.52 -17.23
C GLY A 17 -18.57 -17.54 -16.17
N ALA A 18 -18.23 -17.66 -14.89
CA ALA A 18 -19.23 -17.56 -13.82
C ALA A 18 -19.77 -16.16 -13.60
N ILE A 19 -19.01 -15.14 -14.01
CA ILE A 19 -19.43 -13.75 -14.10
C ILE A 19 -18.98 -13.17 -15.45
N ASP A 20 -19.75 -12.20 -15.98
CA ASP A 20 -19.47 -11.60 -17.28
C ASP A 20 -18.50 -10.40 -17.16
N LEU A 21 -18.48 -9.72 -16.00
CA LEU A 21 -17.71 -8.51 -15.78
C LEU A 21 -17.21 -8.41 -14.35
N GLY A 22 -15.95 -7.97 -14.17
CA GLY A 22 -15.33 -7.83 -12.86
C GLY A 22 -14.28 -6.72 -12.80
N TRP A 23 -14.00 -6.23 -11.59
CA TRP A 23 -12.93 -5.29 -11.32
C TRP A 23 -11.73 -6.03 -10.77
N LEU A 24 -10.56 -5.87 -11.42
CA LEU A 24 -9.32 -6.53 -11.05
C LEU A 24 -8.17 -5.53 -11.00
N PRO A 25 -7.32 -5.57 -9.95
CA PRO A 25 -6.01 -4.91 -9.99
C PRO A 25 -5.18 -5.45 -11.16
N GLY A 26 -4.31 -4.60 -11.72
CA GLY A 26 -3.50 -4.98 -12.88
C GLY A 26 -2.66 -6.25 -12.67
N GLY A 27 -2.11 -6.45 -11.47
CA GLY A 27 -1.37 -7.66 -11.12
C GLY A 27 -2.23 -8.93 -11.15
N THR A 28 -3.46 -8.87 -10.64
CA THR A 28 -4.41 -10.00 -10.71
C THR A 28 -4.89 -10.20 -12.15
N TYR A 29 -5.24 -9.11 -12.88
CA TYR A 29 -5.63 -9.23 -14.29
C TYR A 29 -4.58 -9.96 -15.13
N ALA A 30 -3.29 -9.67 -14.91
CA ALA A 30 -2.21 -10.31 -15.67
C ALA A 30 -2.19 -11.85 -15.56
N LEU A 31 -2.69 -12.41 -14.44
CA LEU A 31 -2.79 -13.86 -14.26
C LEU A 31 -3.92 -14.50 -15.08
N TYR A 32 -4.91 -13.69 -15.51
CA TYR A 32 -6.10 -14.16 -16.24
C TYR A 32 -6.26 -13.49 -17.61
N SER A 33 -5.19 -12.87 -18.11
CA SER A 33 -5.20 -12.11 -19.37
C SER A 33 -5.49 -12.96 -20.62
N ASP A 34 -5.29 -14.26 -20.54
CA ASP A 34 -5.63 -15.19 -21.61
C ASP A 34 -7.15 -15.46 -21.70
N GLU A 35 -7.88 -15.32 -20.60
CA GLU A 35 -9.32 -15.62 -20.49
C GLU A 35 -10.21 -14.35 -20.44
N CYS A 36 -9.60 -13.18 -20.22
CA CYS A 36 -10.33 -11.93 -20.01
C CYS A 36 -9.78 -10.81 -20.89
N ASP A 37 -10.68 -9.86 -21.26
CA ASP A 37 -10.32 -8.62 -21.95
C ASP A 37 -10.61 -7.40 -21.07
N VAL A 38 -9.68 -6.45 -21.01
CA VAL A 38 -9.90 -5.15 -20.36
C VAL A 38 -10.70 -4.24 -21.27
N ILE A 39 -11.79 -3.69 -20.76
CA ILE A 39 -12.65 -2.75 -21.50
C ILE A 39 -12.59 -1.31 -20.96
N LEU A 40 -12.30 -1.13 -19.67
CA LEU A 40 -12.20 0.18 -19.01
C LEU A 40 -11.15 0.14 -17.91
N THR A 41 -10.69 1.32 -17.50
CA THR A 41 -9.86 1.54 -16.31
C THR A 41 -10.65 2.40 -15.32
N ALA A 42 -10.65 2.02 -14.05
CA ALA A 42 -11.23 2.82 -12.99
C ALA A 42 -10.45 4.14 -12.81
N THR A 43 -11.15 5.19 -12.41
CA THR A 43 -10.55 6.46 -12.04
C THR A 43 -10.84 6.78 -10.58
N ARG A 44 -10.02 7.64 -10.00
CA ARG A 44 -10.19 8.15 -8.64
C ARG A 44 -9.81 9.63 -8.57
N ASN A 45 -10.21 10.30 -7.50
CA ASN A 45 -9.72 11.64 -7.22
C ASN A 45 -8.22 11.57 -6.90
N GLY A 46 -7.45 12.52 -7.44
CA GLY A 46 -6.04 12.65 -7.14
C GLY A 46 -5.81 13.12 -5.69
N LEU A 47 -4.59 12.90 -5.21
CA LEU A 47 -4.12 13.38 -3.91
C LEU A 47 -3.55 14.80 -4.01
N SER A 48 -3.42 15.50 -2.88
CA SER A 48 -2.76 16.81 -2.80
C SER A 48 -1.26 16.71 -3.14
N ASN A 49 -0.64 15.58 -2.85
CA ASN A 49 0.75 15.26 -3.19
C ASN A 49 0.80 14.04 -4.13
N ASP A 50 1.69 14.08 -5.13
CA ASP A 50 1.99 12.98 -6.05
C ASP A 50 3.49 12.95 -6.41
N SER A 51 4.33 13.47 -5.53
CA SER A 51 5.78 13.50 -5.70
C SER A 51 6.39 12.10 -5.61
N THR A 52 7.52 11.89 -6.28
CA THR A 52 8.38 10.71 -6.11
C THR A 52 9.40 10.88 -4.97
N ASP A 53 9.55 12.11 -4.44
CA ASP A 53 10.40 12.38 -3.27
C ASP A 53 9.67 12.03 -1.97
N PRO A 54 10.12 11.02 -1.21
CA PRO A 54 9.46 10.57 0.01
C PRO A 54 9.36 11.65 1.09
N LYS A 55 10.31 12.58 1.17
CA LYS A 55 10.31 13.65 2.18
C LYS A 55 9.08 14.55 2.08
N THR A 56 8.58 14.77 0.86
CA THR A 56 7.41 15.64 0.63
C THR A 56 6.11 15.08 1.18
N TRP A 57 6.11 13.82 1.57
CA TRP A 57 4.95 13.12 2.14
C TRP A 57 4.91 13.18 3.67
N ASN A 58 5.98 13.69 4.31
CA ASN A 58 6.16 13.65 5.76
C ASN A 58 5.80 14.98 6.42
N GLY A 59 5.27 14.92 7.64
CA GLY A 59 4.97 16.07 8.48
C GLY A 59 3.63 16.77 8.20
N GLU A 60 2.99 16.53 7.06
CA GLU A 60 1.69 17.13 6.70
C GLU A 60 0.72 16.09 6.14
N ALA A 61 -0.57 16.30 6.41
CA ALA A 61 -1.61 15.42 5.90
C ALA A 61 -1.76 15.55 4.37
N ASN A 62 -1.75 14.42 3.67
CA ASN A 62 -2.04 14.36 2.25
C ASN A 62 -3.52 14.09 2.01
N ALA A 63 -4.25 15.08 1.54
CA ALA A 63 -5.70 15.00 1.34
C ALA A 63 -6.08 14.55 -0.07
N THR A 64 -7.20 13.85 -0.18
CA THR A 64 -7.85 13.60 -1.48
C THR A 64 -8.43 14.90 -2.04
N LYS A 65 -8.11 15.23 -3.29
CA LYS A 65 -8.68 16.38 -4.02
C LYS A 65 -10.11 16.07 -4.46
N LYS A 66 -11.09 16.44 -3.64
CA LYS A 66 -12.53 16.13 -3.92
C LYS A 66 -13.05 16.67 -5.23
N ASP A 67 -12.57 17.83 -5.68
CA ASP A 67 -12.99 18.52 -6.89
C ASP A 67 -11.87 18.60 -7.94
N GLY A 68 -10.84 17.78 -7.79
CA GLY A 68 -9.72 17.70 -8.72
C GLY A 68 -10.01 16.82 -9.94
N PRO A 69 -9.13 16.84 -10.94
CA PRO A 69 -9.24 15.94 -12.09
C PRO A 69 -9.15 14.49 -11.64
N GLN A 70 -9.90 13.63 -12.32
CA GLN A 70 -9.79 12.19 -12.11
C GLN A 70 -8.44 11.70 -12.61
N VAL A 71 -7.80 10.81 -11.85
CA VAL A 71 -6.53 10.17 -12.20
C VAL A 71 -6.73 8.68 -12.43
N THR A 72 -5.91 8.11 -13.32
CA THR A 72 -5.97 6.69 -13.73
C THR A 72 -4.93 5.84 -12.99
N TYR A 73 -4.18 6.43 -12.08
CA TYR A 73 -3.13 5.74 -11.33
C TYR A 73 -3.08 6.23 -9.87
N TYR A 74 -2.37 5.50 -9.07
CA TYR A 74 -1.96 5.83 -7.70
C TYR A 74 -0.53 5.33 -7.48
N ARG A 75 0.08 5.58 -6.33
CA ARG A 75 1.40 5.06 -5.97
C ARG A 75 1.31 4.10 -4.81
N SER A 76 2.31 3.27 -4.61
CA SER A 76 2.55 2.65 -3.33
C SER A 76 3.53 3.49 -2.53
N LEU A 77 3.31 3.56 -1.23
CA LEU A 77 4.20 4.19 -0.28
C LEU A 77 4.81 3.14 0.63
N ILE A 78 6.10 3.28 0.86
CA ILE A 78 6.87 2.47 1.81
C ILE A 78 7.01 3.33 3.06
N TYR A 79 6.42 2.87 4.16
CA TYR A 79 6.38 3.61 5.41
C TYR A 79 7.32 3.00 6.44
N ALA A 80 8.16 3.83 7.06
CA ALA A 80 8.79 3.53 8.33
C ALA A 80 7.77 3.71 9.45
N THR A 81 7.71 2.73 10.36
CA THR A 81 6.75 2.65 11.46
C THR A 81 7.27 3.36 12.72
N PRO A 82 6.46 3.54 13.78
CA PRO A 82 6.92 4.08 15.05
C PRO A 82 7.77 3.10 15.90
N SER A 83 8.22 1.97 15.36
CA SER A 83 9.22 1.12 16.01
C SER A 83 10.54 1.88 16.23
N GLU A 84 11.43 1.37 17.08
CA GLU A 84 12.73 2.04 17.31
C GLU A 84 13.52 2.14 16.00
N TYR A 85 13.61 1.03 15.26
CA TYR A 85 14.38 1.02 14.01
C TYR A 85 13.66 1.77 12.88
N GLY A 86 12.34 1.71 12.81
CA GLY A 86 11.55 2.51 11.86
C GLY A 86 11.80 4.01 12.03
N LYS A 87 11.90 4.52 13.27
CA LYS A 87 12.26 5.91 13.55
C LYS A 87 13.67 6.28 13.08
N GLU A 88 14.64 5.36 13.17
CA GLU A 88 15.99 5.60 12.63
C GLU A 88 15.95 5.75 11.11
N LEU A 89 15.20 4.89 10.40
CA LEU A 89 15.03 4.97 8.95
C LEU A 89 14.34 6.29 8.54
N ALA A 90 13.26 6.64 9.24
CA ALA A 90 12.55 7.90 9.03
C ALA A 90 13.45 9.12 9.23
N ALA A 91 14.27 9.12 10.28
CA ALA A 91 15.19 10.21 10.57
C ALA A 91 16.23 10.40 9.46
N LYS A 92 16.81 9.32 8.92
CA LYS A 92 17.74 9.39 7.77
C LYS A 92 17.08 10.05 6.57
N VAL A 93 15.91 9.56 6.15
CA VAL A 93 15.21 10.09 4.97
C VAL A 93 14.82 11.56 5.18
N ASN A 94 14.30 11.92 6.36
CA ASN A 94 13.91 13.30 6.66
C ASN A 94 15.13 14.25 6.72
N ALA A 95 16.32 13.74 7.08
CA ALA A 95 17.59 14.48 6.99
C ALA A 95 18.11 14.60 5.54
N GLY A 96 17.53 13.88 4.58
CA GLY A 96 17.96 13.85 3.19
C GLY A 96 19.08 12.85 2.91
N GLU A 97 19.26 11.88 3.81
CA GLU A 97 20.18 10.78 3.61
C GLU A 97 19.50 9.66 2.80
N GLU A 98 20.26 9.01 1.93
CA GLU A 98 19.78 7.83 1.20
C GLU A 98 19.88 6.60 2.09
N LEU A 99 18.84 5.75 2.05
CA LEU A 99 18.88 4.44 2.70
C LEU A 99 19.71 3.47 1.88
N THR A 100 20.53 2.68 2.56
CA THR A 100 21.28 1.59 1.94
C THR A 100 20.45 0.32 1.89
N TRP A 101 20.88 -0.67 1.07
CA TRP A 101 20.29 -2.01 1.12
C TRP A 101 20.38 -2.63 2.53
N ASP A 102 21.48 -2.46 3.22
CA ASP A 102 21.67 -2.99 4.58
C ASP A 102 20.67 -2.37 5.58
N ASP A 103 20.35 -1.08 5.43
CA ASP A 103 19.30 -0.44 6.24
C ASP A 103 17.94 -1.11 6.03
N LEU A 104 17.59 -1.41 4.79
CA LEU A 104 16.31 -2.02 4.43
C LEU A 104 16.27 -3.51 4.76
N ASN A 105 17.37 -4.23 4.55
CA ASN A 105 17.48 -5.66 4.81
C ASN A 105 17.44 -6.00 6.30
N LYS A 106 17.96 -5.12 7.15
CA LYS A 106 17.90 -5.26 8.62
C LYS A 106 16.48 -5.09 9.16
N ALA A 107 15.65 -4.28 8.49
CA ALA A 107 14.28 -3.97 8.91
C ALA A 107 13.35 -5.17 8.76
N THR A 108 12.36 -5.27 9.64
CA THR A 108 11.23 -6.21 9.51
C THR A 108 10.13 -5.57 8.66
N TRP A 109 9.82 -6.18 7.53
CA TRP A 109 8.82 -5.70 6.57
C TRP A 109 7.50 -6.46 6.68
N ALA A 110 6.38 -5.77 6.82
CA ALA A 110 5.06 -6.38 6.62
C ALA A 110 4.59 -6.10 5.18
N VAL A 111 4.32 -7.15 4.43
CA VAL A 111 3.94 -7.10 3.01
C VAL A 111 2.67 -7.88 2.75
N GLN A 112 1.91 -7.47 1.74
CA GLN A 112 0.70 -8.18 1.32
C GLN A 112 1.04 -9.41 0.45
N LYS A 113 0.01 -10.11 -0.02
CA LYS A 113 0.15 -11.22 -0.99
C LYS A 113 0.94 -10.80 -2.21
N THR A 114 1.64 -11.74 -2.82
CA THR A 114 2.47 -11.52 -4.01
C THR A 114 1.72 -11.00 -5.23
N SER A 115 0.39 -11.19 -5.30
CA SER A 115 -0.50 -10.63 -6.32
C SER A 115 -0.92 -9.17 -6.06
N SER A 116 -0.61 -8.61 -4.88
CA SER A 116 -0.98 -7.24 -4.53
C SER A 116 -0.09 -6.22 -5.22
N SER A 117 -0.67 -5.36 -6.06
CA SER A 117 0.07 -4.32 -6.78
C SER A 117 0.80 -3.38 -5.81
N ALA A 118 0.10 -2.71 -4.90
CA ALA A 118 0.70 -1.75 -3.98
C ALA A 118 1.35 -2.41 -2.75
N GLY A 119 0.95 -3.62 -2.40
CA GLY A 119 1.44 -4.30 -1.20
C GLY A 119 2.62 -5.22 -1.42
N TYR A 120 3.02 -5.47 -2.69
CA TYR A 120 4.12 -6.38 -3.01
C TYR A 120 4.81 -6.07 -4.35
N ILE A 121 4.06 -6.03 -5.48
CA ILE A 121 4.65 -5.98 -6.82
C ILE A 121 5.46 -4.69 -7.01
N TYR A 122 4.83 -3.54 -6.84
CA TYR A 122 5.49 -2.24 -7.03
C TYR A 122 6.56 -1.92 -5.98
N PRO A 123 6.40 -2.24 -4.69
CA PRO A 123 7.51 -2.21 -3.74
C PRO A 123 8.70 -3.10 -4.13
N THR A 124 8.45 -4.29 -4.75
CA THR A 124 9.51 -5.12 -5.29
C THR A 124 10.23 -4.43 -6.47
N LEU A 125 9.47 -3.83 -7.40
CA LEU A 125 10.05 -3.07 -8.51
C LEU A 125 10.86 -1.87 -8.02
N TRP A 126 10.36 -1.15 -7.02
CA TRP A 126 11.09 -0.05 -6.39
C TRP A 126 12.43 -0.50 -5.78
N LEU A 127 12.44 -1.64 -5.08
CA LEU A 127 13.70 -2.21 -4.58
C LEU A 127 14.66 -2.57 -5.73
N MET A 128 14.14 -3.18 -6.80
CA MET A 128 14.96 -3.55 -7.97
C MET A 128 15.61 -2.34 -8.65
N GLU A 129 14.89 -1.24 -8.74
CA GLU A 129 15.35 0.00 -9.40
C GLU A 129 16.40 0.74 -8.56
N ASN A 130 16.26 0.72 -7.24
CA ASN A 130 17.10 1.53 -6.35
C ASN A 130 18.22 0.74 -5.67
N TYR A 131 18.19 -0.61 -5.67
CA TYR A 131 19.13 -1.46 -4.92
C TYR A 131 19.63 -2.65 -5.77
N ASP A 132 20.23 -2.38 -6.90
CA ASP A 132 20.94 -3.37 -7.76
C ASP A 132 20.13 -4.64 -8.05
N GLY A 133 18.84 -4.50 -8.37
CA GLY A 133 17.97 -5.63 -8.72
C GLY A 133 17.47 -6.45 -7.53
N LYS A 134 17.68 -6.01 -6.29
CA LYS A 134 17.17 -6.65 -5.08
C LYS A 134 15.64 -6.63 -5.03
N LYS A 135 15.06 -7.63 -4.37
CA LYS A 135 13.60 -7.86 -4.30
C LYS A 135 13.15 -8.04 -2.85
N ILE A 136 11.85 -7.97 -2.62
CA ILE A 136 11.27 -8.35 -1.31
C ILE A 136 11.68 -9.77 -0.90
N SER A 137 11.78 -10.70 -1.86
CA SER A 137 12.23 -12.09 -1.60
C SER A 137 13.69 -12.22 -1.16
N ASP A 138 14.49 -11.18 -1.30
CA ASP A 138 15.90 -11.15 -0.88
C ASP A 138 16.08 -10.54 0.51
N LEU A 139 15.01 -10.00 1.11
CA LEU A 139 15.01 -9.46 2.47
C LEU A 139 15.05 -10.60 3.50
N GLU A 140 15.80 -10.40 4.59
CA GLU A 140 15.95 -11.38 5.68
C GLU A 140 14.70 -11.49 6.55
N ASN A 141 13.98 -10.38 6.77
CA ASN A 141 12.90 -10.29 7.74
C ASN A 141 11.60 -9.81 7.07
N VAL A 142 10.80 -10.75 6.56
CA VAL A 142 9.51 -10.46 5.90
C VAL A 142 8.37 -11.16 6.64
N VAL A 143 7.33 -10.40 6.97
CA VAL A 143 6.06 -10.86 7.54
C VAL A 143 4.98 -10.78 6.46
N PRO A 144 4.59 -11.90 5.84
CA PRO A 144 3.50 -11.91 4.87
C PRO A 144 2.15 -11.73 5.57
N LEU A 145 1.29 -10.87 5.00
CA LEU A 145 -0.04 -10.57 5.51
C LEU A 145 -1.12 -11.08 4.54
N ASP A 146 -2.01 -11.93 5.04
CA ASP A 146 -3.14 -12.46 4.27
C ASP A 146 -4.46 -11.70 4.50
N SER A 147 -4.50 -10.86 5.55
CA SER A 147 -5.71 -10.19 6.06
C SER A 147 -5.88 -8.74 5.63
N GLY A 148 -5.03 -8.25 4.73
CA GLY A 148 -5.12 -6.91 4.17
C GLY A 148 -4.40 -5.83 4.98
N TYR A 149 -4.55 -4.57 4.53
CA TYR A 149 -3.79 -3.43 5.05
C TYR A 149 -4.10 -3.08 6.52
N GLY A 150 -5.31 -3.37 7.01
CA GLY A 150 -5.65 -3.15 8.42
C GLY A 150 -4.68 -3.82 9.39
N THR A 151 -4.27 -5.06 9.08
CA THR A 151 -3.27 -5.77 9.88
C THR A 151 -1.88 -5.14 9.78
N ALA A 152 -1.50 -4.58 8.62
CA ALA A 152 -0.24 -3.86 8.49
C ALA A 152 -0.19 -2.63 9.40
N PHE A 153 -1.27 -1.83 9.40
CA PHE A 153 -1.38 -0.66 10.28
C PHE A 153 -1.43 -1.04 11.76
N ASP A 154 -2.10 -2.14 12.11
CA ASP A 154 -2.12 -2.67 13.47
C ASP A 154 -0.70 -3.07 13.93
N GLN A 155 0.03 -3.84 13.14
CA GLN A 155 1.41 -4.21 13.46
C GLN A 155 2.33 -2.99 13.55
N ALA A 156 2.15 -1.99 12.68
CA ALA A 156 2.89 -0.74 12.72
C ALA A 156 2.60 0.02 14.02
N ALA A 157 1.33 0.18 14.39
CA ALA A 157 0.93 0.88 15.61
C ALA A 157 1.52 0.27 16.88
N HIS A 158 1.65 -1.06 16.91
CA HIS A 158 2.23 -1.79 18.04
C HIS A 158 3.76 -1.98 17.95
N GLY A 159 4.42 -1.43 16.93
CA GLY A 159 5.87 -1.51 16.77
C GLY A 159 6.39 -2.94 16.50
N LEU A 160 5.55 -3.82 15.95
CA LEU A 160 5.88 -5.22 15.67
C LEU A 160 6.69 -5.39 14.37
N VAL A 161 6.65 -4.39 13.50
CA VAL A 161 7.39 -4.33 12.24
C VAL A 161 7.97 -2.93 12.05
N ASP A 162 9.05 -2.83 11.28
CA ASP A 162 9.76 -1.56 11.04
C ASP A 162 9.28 -0.86 9.78
N ILE A 163 8.82 -1.63 8.80
CA ILE A 163 8.35 -1.12 7.51
C ILE A 163 7.02 -1.77 7.13
N ILE A 164 6.09 -0.96 6.65
CA ILE A 164 4.87 -1.44 5.98
C ILE A 164 4.78 -0.82 4.59
N VAL A 165 4.06 -1.49 3.69
CA VAL A 165 3.80 -1.02 2.32
C VAL A 165 2.29 -0.92 2.09
N CYS A 166 1.84 0.19 1.48
CA CYS A 166 0.41 0.44 1.26
C CYS A 166 0.21 1.38 0.07
N TYR A 167 -0.98 1.40 -0.50
CA TYR A 167 -1.38 2.41 -1.49
C TYR A 167 -1.32 3.84 -0.92
N ALA A 168 -1.07 4.81 -1.76
CA ALA A 168 -1.05 6.23 -1.42
C ALA A 168 -2.48 6.82 -1.37
N ASP A 169 -2.88 7.62 -0.39
CA ASP A 169 -2.24 7.66 0.90
C ASP A 169 -3.07 6.88 1.90
N GLY A 170 -2.59 5.70 2.27
CA GLY A 170 -3.31 4.81 3.19
C GLY A 170 -3.53 5.41 4.58
N ARG A 171 -2.71 6.40 4.98
CA ARG A 171 -2.88 7.09 6.27
C ARG A 171 -4.24 7.78 6.39
N ASN A 172 -4.81 8.28 5.29
CA ASN A 172 -6.16 8.87 5.29
C ASN A 172 -7.23 7.90 5.80
N ASP A 173 -7.09 6.61 5.47
CA ASP A 173 -8.10 5.60 5.82
C ASP A 173 -7.99 5.12 7.27
N TYR A 174 -6.86 5.38 7.93
CA TYR A 174 -6.57 4.92 9.30
C TYR A 174 -6.35 6.06 10.29
N GLU A 175 -6.39 7.33 9.84
CA GLU A 175 -6.16 8.51 10.68
C GLU A 175 -7.09 8.55 11.90
N ALA A 176 -8.39 8.35 11.68
CA ALA A 176 -9.38 8.37 12.76
C ALA A 176 -9.17 7.25 13.78
N ALA A 177 -8.81 6.05 13.31
CA ALA A 177 -8.56 4.91 14.17
C ALA A 177 -7.19 5.00 14.89
N TRP A 178 -6.22 5.73 14.35
CA TRP A 178 -4.85 5.74 14.84
C TRP A 178 -4.73 6.16 16.31
N THR A 179 -5.37 7.25 16.69
CA THR A 179 -5.34 7.77 18.07
C THR A 179 -6.54 7.34 18.92
N LEU A 180 -7.48 6.60 18.31
CA LEU A 180 -8.64 6.10 19.05
C LEU A 180 -8.21 4.99 20.03
N PRO A 181 -8.77 4.94 21.27
CA PRO A 181 -8.51 3.85 22.19
C PRO A 181 -8.80 2.47 21.59
N GLU A 182 -8.01 1.45 21.97
CA GLU A 182 -8.10 0.09 21.41
C GLU A 182 -9.46 -0.60 21.68
N ASP A 183 -10.22 -0.16 22.67
CA ASP A 183 -11.56 -0.66 23.00
C ASP A 183 -12.68 0.03 22.21
N GLN A 184 -12.35 0.98 21.33
CA GLN A 184 -13.30 1.77 20.54
C GLN A 184 -13.15 1.48 19.04
N LYS A 185 -14.17 1.85 18.26
CA LYS A 185 -14.16 1.80 16.80
C LYS A 185 -14.44 3.16 16.21
N ASP A 186 -13.80 3.46 15.08
CA ASP A 186 -14.11 4.65 14.31
C ASP A 186 -15.47 4.55 13.59
N GLU A 187 -15.90 5.62 12.94
CA GLU A 187 -17.17 5.69 12.20
C GLU A 187 -17.27 4.68 11.04
N THR A 188 -16.13 4.16 10.56
CA THR A 188 -16.06 3.13 9.50
C THR A 188 -16.01 1.71 10.07
N GLY A 189 -15.98 1.57 11.40
CA GLY A 189 -15.92 0.30 12.11
C GLY A 189 -14.52 -0.25 12.33
N LYS A 190 -13.45 0.51 12.00
CA LYS A 190 -12.08 0.11 12.28
C LYS A 190 -11.77 0.25 13.76
N GLN A 191 -11.09 -0.75 14.31
CA GLN A 191 -10.63 -0.76 15.69
C GLN A 191 -9.58 0.33 15.92
N GLY A 192 -9.65 1.01 17.07
CA GLY A 192 -8.63 1.97 17.48
C GLY A 192 -7.29 1.31 17.73
N PHE A 193 -6.20 2.05 17.48
CA PHE A 193 -4.82 1.58 17.66
C PHE A 193 -4.15 2.12 18.92
N GLY A 194 -4.81 2.98 19.68
CA GLY A 194 -4.33 3.49 20.97
C GLY A 194 -3.10 4.39 20.90
N ARG A 195 -2.76 4.92 19.72
CA ARG A 195 -1.58 5.80 19.57
C ARG A 195 -1.87 7.18 20.20
N THR A 196 -0.80 7.86 20.62
CA THR A 196 -0.88 9.18 21.28
C THR A 196 -0.51 10.34 20.38
N ASP A 197 0.15 10.08 19.27
CA ASP A 197 0.54 11.08 18.27
C ASP A 197 -0.16 10.79 16.94
N SER A 198 -0.17 11.76 16.04
CA SER A 198 -0.79 11.68 14.74
C SER A 198 -0.12 10.63 13.86
N ILE A 199 -0.91 9.92 13.04
CA ILE A 199 -0.40 9.00 12.02
C ILE A 199 0.57 9.71 11.06
N TRP A 200 0.38 11.01 10.81
CA TRP A 200 1.22 11.81 9.93
C TRP A 200 2.61 12.09 10.51
N ASN A 201 2.73 12.08 11.83
CA ASN A 201 4.01 12.20 12.53
C ASN A 201 4.70 10.85 12.71
N GLU A 202 3.92 9.78 12.91
CA GLU A 202 4.46 8.48 13.30
C GLU A 202 4.74 7.53 12.13
N LEU A 203 3.96 7.59 11.03
CA LEU A 203 4.21 6.82 9.82
C LEU A 203 4.87 7.71 8.75
N ASN A 204 6.18 7.61 8.64
CA ASN A 204 6.96 8.40 7.70
C ASN A 204 7.19 7.64 6.40
N VAL A 205 6.95 8.27 5.27
CA VAL A 205 7.27 7.73 3.94
C VAL A 205 8.78 7.73 3.75
N ILE A 206 9.34 6.58 3.42
CA ILE A 206 10.77 6.39 3.14
C ILE A 206 11.03 5.93 1.70
N GLY A 207 9.98 5.60 0.97
CA GLY A 207 10.05 5.26 -0.44
C GLY A 207 8.71 5.46 -1.13
N VAL A 208 8.76 5.84 -2.40
CA VAL A 208 7.60 6.07 -3.26
C VAL A 208 7.80 5.33 -4.57
N THR A 209 6.83 4.51 -4.96
CA THR A 209 6.93 3.74 -6.21
C THR A 209 6.52 4.58 -7.43
N GLU A 210 6.81 4.07 -8.62
CA GLU A 210 6.18 4.52 -9.85
C GLU A 210 4.64 4.38 -9.78
N GLY A 211 3.97 5.01 -10.75
CA GLY A 211 2.50 5.00 -10.81
C GLY A 211 1.94 3.61 -11.11
N ILE A 212 0.98 3.19 -10.29
CA ILE A 212 0.23 1.95 -10.43
C ILE A 212 -1.10 2.28 -11.10
N TYR A 213 -1.39 1.72 -12.25
CA TYR A 213 -2.71 1.92 -12.87
C TYR A 213 -3.81 1.42 -11.93
N ASN A 214 -4.92 2.17 -11.90
CA ASN A 214 -6.11 1.77 -11.16
C ASN A 214 -6.67 0.45 -11.70
N ASP A 215 -7.57 -0.16 -10.92
CA ASP A 215 -8.20 -1.43 -11.28
C ASP A 215 -8.78 -1.39 -12.69
N THR A 216 -8.61 -2.47 -13.39
CA THR A 216 -9.23 -2.70 -14.71
C THR A 216 -10.68 -3.11 -14.51
N VAL A 217 -11.53 -2.78 -15.50
CA VAL A 217 -12.83 -3.42 -15.68
C VAL A 217 -12.63 -4.44 -16.79
N ALA A 218 -12.70 -5.71 -16.45
CA ALA A 218 -12.48 -6.82 -17.36
C ALA A 218 -13.78 -7.58 -17.64
N ILE A 219 -13.86 -8.13 -18.84
CA ILE A 219 -14.95 -9.04 -19.24
C ILE A 219 -14.37 -10.40 -19.58
N THR A 220 -15.16 -11.46 -19.38
CA THR A 220 -14.82 -12.80 -19.89
C THR A 220 -14.77 -12.79 -21.42
N LYS A 221 -13.88 -13.56 -22.02
CA LYS A 221 -13.79 -13.76 -23.48
C LYS A 221 -14.88 -14.65 -24.01
#